data_1e2c885af0264b1871805e4057d553a5
#
_entry.id   1e2c885af0264b1871805e4057d553a5
#
_cell.length_a   1.000
_cell.length_b   1.000
_cell.length_c   1.000
_cell.angle_alpha   90.00
_cell.angle_beta   90.00
_cell.angle_gamma   90.00
#
_symmetry.space_group_name_H-M   'P 1'
#
loop_
_entity.id
_entity.type
_entity.pdbx_description
1 polymer ?
#
loop_
_entity_poly.entity_id
_entity_poly.type
_entity_poly.pdbx_seq_one_letter_code
_entity_poly.pdbx_strand_id
1 'polypeptide(L)'
;MSWASWTTPGVYSGHGGVLTHEAGVVAGDLTLHTTWVDGEASVTVQYTGAADWFTVAGSPTPCPSEQASRDLHDAVLAAVRGPTTATVPPLPQASAEAGDRP
;
A
#
# COMPACT_ATOMS: atom_id res chain seq x y z
N MET A 1 -3.51 -22.53 -0.79
CA MET A 1 -2.86 -21.20 -0.68
C MET A 1 -3.74 -20.16 -1.33
N SER A 2 -4.00 -19.08 -0.62
CA SER A 2 -4.83 -17.99 -1.14
C SER A 2 -3.94 -16.80 -1.45
N TRP A 3 -4.14 -16.20 -2.61
CA TRP A 3 -3.39 -15.02 -3.00
C TRP A 3 -4.21 -14.14 -3.93
N ALA A 4 -3.85 -12.86 -3.96
CA ALA A 4 -4.42 -11.90 -4.89
C ALA A 4 -3.40 -10.80 -5.17
N SER A 5 -3.55 -10.10 -6.27
CA SER A 5 -2.73 -8.93 -6.54
C SER A 5 -3.56 -7.85 -7.22
N TRP A 6 -3.17 -6.62 -6.96
CA TRP A 6 -3.85 -5.43 -7.45
C TRP A 6 -2.79 -4.48 -7.99
N THR A 7 -2.96 -3.99 -9.21
CA THR A 7 -1.98 -3.11 -9.83
C THR A 7 -2.68 -1.91 -10.46
N THR A 8 -2.19 -0.71 -10.14
CA THR A 8 -2.70 0.51 -10.74
C THR A 8 -1.53 1.31 -11.29
N PRO A 9 -1.38 1.39 -12.62
CA PRO A 9 -0.35 2.21 -13.24
C PRO A 9 -0.79 3.66 -13.36
N GLY A 10 0.17 4.54 -13.62
CA GLY A 10 -0.13 5.94 -13.92
C GLY A 10 -0.72 6.72 -12.76
N VAL A 11 -0.29 6.42 -11.54
CA VAL A 11 -0.74 7.14 -10.34
C VAL A 11 0.22 8.32 -10.12
N TYR A 12 -0.30 9.54 -10.29
CA TYR A 12 0.52 10.72 -10.05
C TYR A 12 0.49 11.06 -8.57
N SER A 13 1.65 11.02 -7.93
CA SER A 13 1.74 11.31 -6.50
C SER A 13 1.49 12.78 -6.23
N GLY A 14 0.94 13.06 -5.04
CA GLY A 14 0.86 14.43 -4.53
C GLY A 14 2.23 14.92 -4.06
N HIS A 15 2.24 16.08 -3.40
CA HIS A 15 3.48 16.75 -2.99
C HIS A 15 4.32 15.94 -2.02
N GLY A 16 3.70 15.13 -1.17
CA GLY A 16 4.43 14.35 -0.18
C GLY A 16 5.11 13.10 -0.73
N GLY A 17 4.70 12.64 -1.91
CA GLY A 17 5.25 11.42 -2.49
C GLY A 17 4.92 10.18 -1.69
N VAL A 18 5.76 9.15 -1.85
CA VAL A 18 5.59 7.85 -1.18
C VAL A 18 6.91 7.51 -0.48
N LEU A 19 6.84 7.17 0.80
CA LEU A 19 8.02 6.74 1.53
C LEU A 19 8.28 5.27 1.27
N THR A 20 9.51 4.96 0.84
CA THR A 20 9.95 3.60 0.55
C THR A 20 11.11 3.20 1.45
N HIS A 21 11.31 1.88 1.62
CA HIS A 21 12.44 1.37 2.41
C HIS A 21 13.75 1.55 1.65
N GLU A 22 13.75 1.33 0.34
CA GLU A 22 14.98 1.26 -0.45
C GLU A 22 15.44 2.60 -0.97
N ALA A 23 14.49 3.51 -1.27
CA ALA A 23 14.79 4.73 -2.01
C ALA A 23 14.31 6.01 -1.31
N GLY A 24 13.88 5.93 -0.06
CA GLY A 24 13.32 7.08 0.62
C GLY A 24 12.02 7.53 -0.04
N VAL A 25 11.81 8.84 -0.14
CA VAL A 25 10.59 9.37 -0.74
C VAL A 25 10.73 9.39 -2.26
N VAL A 26 9.78 8.76 -2.96
CA VAL A 26 9.68 8.81 -4.42
C VAL A 26 8.42 9.57 -4.79
N ALA A 27 8.44 10.28 -5.92
CA ALA A 27 7.31 11.09 -6.35
C ALA A 27 7.29 11.18 -7.88
N GLY A 28 6.10 11.34 -8.43
CA GLY A 28 5.91 11.47 -9.87
C GLY A 28 4.89 10.50 -10.39
N ASP A 29 5.12 9.96 -11.58
CA ASP A 29 4.25 8.98 -12.22
C ASP A 29 4.63 7.59 -11.72
N LEU A 30 3.78 7.03 -10.86
CA LEU A 30 4.07 5.79 -10.16
C LEU A 30 3.07 4.69 -10.53
N THR A 31 3.53 3.45 -10.46
CA THR A 31 2.68 2.27 -10.54
C THR A 31 2.64 1.65 -9.15
N LEU A 32 1.43 1.47 -8.61
CA LEU A 32 1.23 0.87 -7.29
C LEU A 32 0.82 -0.58 -7.45
N HIS A 33 1.47 -1.46 -6.70
CA HIS A 33 1.19 -2.90 -6.73
C HIS A 33 1.03 -3.43 -5.31
N THR A 34 -0.07 -4.12 -5.06
CA THR A 34 -0.34 -4.77 -3.78
C THR A 34 -0.48 -6.26 -4.01
N THR A 35 0.23 -7.05 -3.22
CA THR A 35 0.13 -8.51 -3.24
C THR A 35 -0.38 -8.97 -1.89
N TRP A 36 -1.34 -9.89 -1.92
CA TRP A 36 -1.87 -10.51 -0.71
C TRP A 36 -1.63 -12.01 -0.79
N VAL A 37 -1.00 -12.57 0.24
CA VAL A 37 -0.70 -14.00 0.33
C VAL A 37 -0.96 -14.43 1.76
N ASP A 38 -1.91 -15.34 1.94
CA ASP A 38 -2.17 -16.03 3.21
C ASP A 38 -2.15 -15.10 4.43
N GLY A 39 -2.92 -14.05 4.37
CA GLY A 39 -3.10 -13.16 5.52
C GLY A 39 -2.08 -12.02 5.63
N GLU A 40 -1.25 -11.81 4.61
CA GLU A 40 -0.28 -10.72 4.62
C GLU A 40 -0.32 -9.96 3.30
N ALA A 41 -0.31 -8.64 3.40
CA ALA A 41 -0.26 -7.76 2.23
C ALA A 41 1.08 -7.04 2.14
N SER A 42 1.62 -6.98 0.93
CA SER A 42 2.84 -6.23 0.63
C SER A 42 2.54 -5.21 -0.45
N VAL A 43 2.99 -3.97 -0.25
CA VAL A 43 2.74 -2.87 -1.18
C VAL A 43 4.06 -2.37 -1.72
N THR A 44 4.15 -2.29 -3.05
CA THR A 44 5.33 -1.81 -3.74
C THR A 44 4.95 -0.73 -4.75
N VAL A 45 5.92 0.12 -5.09
CA VAL A 45 5.76 1.13 -6.13
C VAL A 45 6.96 1.08 -7.06
N GLN A 46 6.74 1.50 -8.31
CA GLN A 46 7.82 1.75 -9.25
C GLN A 46 7.50 3.04 -10.00
N TYR A 47 8.54 3.72 -10.48
CA TYR A 47 8.31 4.76 -11.48
C TYR A 47 7.75 4.06 -12.72
N THR A 48 6.63 4.57 -13.24
CA THR A 48 5.95 3.92 -14.35
C THR A 48 6.90 3.74 -15.54
N GLY A 49 7.02 2.51 -15.99
CA GLY A 49 7.93 2.16 -17.08
C GLY A 49 9.36 1.83 -16.65
N ALA A 50 9.71 2.03 -15.40
CA ALA A 50 11.04 1.66 -14.88
C ALA A 50 11.07 0.19 -14.47
N ALA A 51 12.27 -0.30 -14.14
CA ALA A 51 12.46 -1.71 -13.80
C ALA A 51 12.39 -1.99 -12.30
N ASP A 52 12.76 -1.01 -11.46
CA ASP A 52 12.94 -1.26 -10.04
C ASP A 52 11.65 -1.04 -9.26
N TRP A 53 11.36 -1.96 -8.35
CA TRP A 53 10.25 -1.86 -7.42
C TRP A 53 10.76 -1.53 -6.03
N PHE A 54 10.06 -0.64 -5.34
CA PHE A 54 10.43 -0.21 -4.00
C PHE A 54 9.30 -0.57 -3.03
N THR A 55 9.66 -1.03 -1.85
CA THR A 55 8.71 -1.42 -0.81
C THR A 55 8.19 -0.17 -0.11
N VAL A 56 6.88 0.02 -0.11
CA VAL A 56 6.26 1.16 0.59
C VAL A 56 6.38 0.95 2.10
N ALA A 57 6.79 1.99 2.80
CA ALA A 57 6.97 1.93 4.25
C ALA A 57 5.66 1.49 4.93
N GLY A 58 5.78 0.63 5.91
CA GLY A 58 4.63 -0.01 6.58
C GLY A 58 4.29 -1.37 6.01
N SER A 59 4.86 -1.74 4.88
CA SER A 59 4.70 -3.06 4.26
C SER A 59 5.85 -3.98 4.70
N PRO A 60 5.60 -5.28 4.87
CA PRO A 60 4.31 -5.94 4.79
C PRO A 60 3.44 -5.70 6.03
N THR A 61 2.15 -5.91 5.88
CA THR A 61 1.21 -5.74 6.98
C THR A 61 0.25 -6.91 7.06
N PRO A 62 -0.17 -7.32 8.26
CA PRO A 62 -1.21 -8.34 8.37
C PRO A 62 -2.48 -7.86 7.67
N CYS A 63 -3.10 -8.76 6.92
CA CYS A 63 -4.29 -8.44 6.14
C CYS A 63 -5.19 -9.67 6.14
N PRO A 64 -6.39 -9.57 6.75
CA PRO A 64 -7.17 -10.78 7.05
C PRO A 64 -7.86 -11.42 5.85
N SER A 65 -8.05 -10.69 4.75
CA SER A 65 -8.80 -11.24 3.62
C SER A 65 -8.39 -10.59 2.31
N GLU A 66 -8.79 -11.23 1.23
CA GLU A 66 -8.58 -10.68 -0.11
C GLU A 66 -9.28 -9.34 -0.25
N GLN A 67 -10.52 -9.22 0.24
CA GLN A 67 -11.25 -7.96 0.16
C GLN A 67 -10.55 -6.86 0.94
N ALA A 68 -10.01 -7.18 2.11
CA ALA A 68 -9.24 -6.22 2.89
C ALA A 68 -7.99 -5.76 2.15
N SER A 69 -7.37 -6.63 1.35
CA SER A 69 -6.20 -6.25 0.55
C SER A 69 -6.57 -5.28 -0.58
N ARG A 70 -7.74 -5.45 -1.17
CA ARG A 70 -8.24 -4.51 -2.17
C ARG A 70 -8.55 -3.15 -1.54
N ASP A 71 -9.19 -3.17 -0.38
CA ASP A 71 -9.48 -1.92 0.34
C ASP A 71 -8.19 -1.21 0.74
N LEU A 72 -7.17 -1.97 1.15
CA LEU A 72 -5.86 -1.43 1.45
C LEU A 72 -5.23 -0.78 0.22
N HIS A 73 -5.29 -1.46 -0.93
CA HIS A 73 -4.77 -0.91 -2.19
C HIS A 73 -5.43 0.43 -2.51
N ASP A 74 -6.77 0.50 -2.38
CA ASP A 74 -7.52 1.73 -2.64
C ASP A 74 -7.15 2.83 -1.63
N ALA A 75 -6.95 2.47 -0.38
CA ALA A 75 -6.55 3.45 0.66
C ALA A 75 -5.15 4.00 0.38
N VAL A 76 -4.22 3.15 -0.04
CA VAL A 76 -2.87 3.61 -0.40
C VAL A 76 -2.91 4.48 -1.64
N LEU A 77 -3.73 4.14 -2.64
CA LEU A 77 -3.92 5.00 -3.82
C LEU A 77 -4.37 6.40 -3.43
N ALA A 78 -5.34 6.49 -2.54
CA ALA A 78 -5.85 7.78 -2.07
C ALA A 78 -4.75 8.56 -1.34
N ALA A 79 -3.95 7.87 -0.51
CA ALA A 79 -2.85 8.49 0.21
C ALA A 79 -1.76 9.00 -0.74
N VAL A 80 -1.43 8.22 -1.77
CA VAL A 80 -0.42 8.61 -2.77
C VAL A 80 -0.84 9.89 -3.50
N ARG A 81 -2.10 10.03 -3.81
CA ARG A 81 -2.64 11.23 -4.48
C ARG A 81 -2.82 12.41 -3.56
N GLY A 82 -2.74 12.19 -2.26
CA GLY A 82 -2.96 13.23 -1.25
C GLY A 82 -1.75 14.12 -1.03
N PRO A 83 -1.88 15.10 -0.13
CA PRO A 83 -0.82 16.11 0.08
C PRO A 83 0.31 15.67 0.99
N THR A 84 0.14 14.60 1.76
CA THR A 84 1.16 14.12 2.70
C THR A 84 1.91 12.93 2.14
N THR A 85 3.05 12.61 2.74
CA THR A 85 3.84 11.45 2.33
C THR A 85 3.06 10.17 2.62
N ALA A 86 2.86 9.36 1.60
CA ALA A 86 2.08 8.12 1.71
C ALA A 86 2.90 6.99 2.31
N THR A 87 2.26 6.23 3.18
CA THR A 87 2.78 4.97 3.72
C THR A 87 1.62 3.97 3.74
N VAL A 88 1.93 2.71 4.01
CA VAL A 88 0.88 1.71 4.21
C VAL A 88 0.29 1.92 5.60
N PRO A 89 -1.00 2.28 5.72
CA PRO A 89 -1.61 2.43 7.04
C PRO A 89 -1.78 1.07 7.69
N PRO A 90 -1.67 1.01 9.02
CA PRO A 90 -2.01 -0.23 9.71
C PRO A 90 -3.51 -0.51 9.50
N LEU A 91 -3.84 -1.76 9.17
CA LEU A 91 -5.24 -2.14 9.03
C LEU A 91 -5.91 -2.16 10.39
N PRO A 92 -7.19 -1.78 10.47
CA PRO A 92 -7.92 -1.91 11.73
C PRO A 92 -7.89 -3.37 12.16
N GLN A 93 -7.43 -3.61 13.37
CA GLN A 93 -7.52 -4.94 13.93
C GLN A 93 -8.97 -5.09 14.43
N ALA A 94 -9.62 -6.00 13.94
CA ALA A 94 -11.02 -6.21 14.29
C ALA A 94 -11.22 -6.22 15.77
N SER A 95 -10.54 -5.65 15.60
CA SER A 95 -10.63 -5.54 16.37
C SER A 95 -10.58 -5.41 17.17
N ALA A 96 -10.01 -5.38 16.89
CA ALA A 96 -9.65 -5.26 17.49
C ALA A 96 -10.15 -4.70 18.25
N GLU A 97 -10.19 -4.73 18.22
CA GLU A 97 -10.46 -4.40 18.88
C GLU A 97 -11.30 -4.05 19.22
N ALA A 98 -11.66 -4.16 18.69
CA ALA A 98 -12.35 -3.72 18.94
C ALA A 98 -12.86 -3.75 19.87
N GLY A 99 -12.84 -3.91 20.02
CA GLY A 99 -13.16 -3.90 20.76
C GLY A 99 -13.41 -3.47 21.59
N ASP A 100 -13.11 -3.28 21.60
CA ASP A 100 -13.20 -2.84 22.39
C ASP A 100 -13.97 -2.20 22.85
N ARG A 101 -14.33 -2.08 22.77
CA ARG A 101 -14.85 -1.49 23.28
C ARG A 101 -15.47 -1.58 24.06
N PRO A 102 -15.58 -1.42 24.27
CA PRO A 102 -15.94 -1.28 25.10
C PRO A 102 -16.64 -1.36 25.62
#